data_6424f7fa581f91819610a02dcbbefa1d
#
_entry.id   6424f7fa581f91819610a02dcbbefa1d
#
_cell.length_a   1.000
_cell.length_b   1.000
_cell.length_c   1.000
_cell.angle_alpha   90.00
_cell.angle_beta   90.00
_cell.angle_gamma   90.00
#
_symmetry.space_group_name_H-M   'P 1'
#
loop_
_entity.id
_entity.type
_entity.pdbx_description
1 polymer ?
#
loop_
_entity_poly.entity_id
_entity_poly.type
_entity_poly.pdbx_seq_one_letter_code
_entity_poly.pdbx_strand_id
1 'polypeptide(L)'
;LFDSAWVGYEQFIPMMRDCSPLLLDLNENDPGILVTQSVHKQQAGFSQTSQIHKKDNHISTQPRYCNHKRFNNAFMMHASTSPFYPLFASLDVNAKMHKGKAGLRMWRECVIGGIEARKMLLQTCKLIKPFVPPKVDGTPWQAHDTEQMVDDIRYFRFAKDAAWHDFDGYAENQYFIDPCKLLLTTPGINRETGEYEASGI
;
A
#
# COMPACT_ATOMS: atom_id res chain seq x y z
N LEU A 1 -4.59 13.07 -10.53
CA LEU A 1 -5.11 12.70 -9.23
C LEU A 1 -4.71 11.26 -8.91
N PHE A 2 -4.14 11.05 -7.74
CA PHE A 2 -3.83 9.73 -7.19
C PHE A 2 -4.73 9.46 -5.99
N ASP A 3 -5.38 8.32 -5.98
CA ASP A 3 -6.13 7.84 -4.82
C ASP A 3 -5.25 6.86 -4.03
N SER A 4 -4.72 7.35 -2.92
CA SER A 4 -3.93 6.58 -1.96
C SER A 4 -4.70 6.33 -0.66
N ALA A 5 -6.03 6.18 -0.75
CA ALA A 5 -6.89 6.05 0.42
C ALA A 5 -6.59 4.81 1.28
N TRP A 6 -6.12 3.72 0.68
CA TRP A 6 -5.79 2.46 1.37
C TRP A 6 -4.29 2.22 1.54
N VAL A 7 -3.49 3.21 1.22
CA VAL A 7 -2.03 3.21 1.35
C VAL A 7 -1.61 4.56 1.96
N GLY A 8 -0.42 5.03 1.71
CA GLY A 8 0.11 6.29 2.27
C GLY A 8 1.31 6.03 3.17
N TYR A 9 1.58 4.76 3.46
CA TYR A 9 2.75 4.27 4.18
C TYR A 9 3.85 3.76 3.25
N GLU A 10 3.61 3.64 1.97
CA GLU A 10 4.55 3.11 0.98
C GLU A 10 5.89 3.85 0.99
N GLN A 11 5.89 5.14 1.28
CA GLN A 11 7.11 5.95 1.42
C GLN A 11 8.01 5.52 2.58
N PHE A 12 7.48 4.79 3.56
CA PHE A 12 8.21 4.30 4.74
C PHE A 12 8.73 2.86 4.57
N ILE A 13 8.33 2.17 3.50
CA ILE A 13 8.72 0.80 3.19
C ILE A 13 9.66 0.84 1.98
N PRO A 14 10.98 0.53 2.13
CA PRO A 14 11.96 0.72 1.07
C PRO A 14 11.57 0.11 -0.27
N MET A 15 11.08 -1.13 -0.28
CA MET A 15 10.67 -1.82 -1.52
C MET A 15 9.40 -1.25 -2.18
N MET A 16 8.63 -0.38 -1.50
CA MET A 16 7.42 0.25 -2.01
C MET A 16 7.59 1.73 -2.38
N ARG A 17 8.73 2.33 -2.12
CA ARG A 17 8.93 3.79 -2.26
C ARG A 17 8.64 4.31 -3.66
N ASP A 18 9.01 3.54 -4.67
CA ASP A 18 8.80 3.92 -6.08
C ASP A 18 7.30 3.94 -6.47
N CYS A 19 6.43 3.37 -5.63
CA CYS A 19 4.98 3.40 -5.81
C CYS A 19 4.32 4.63 -5.18
N SER A 20 5.04 5.41 -4.36
CA SER A 20 4.49 6.59 -3.70
C SER A 20 4.44 7.79 -4.65
N PRO A 21 3.25 8.31 -4.98
CA PRO A 21 3.15 9.50 -5.82
C PRO A 21 3.74 10.75 -5.14
N LEU A 22 3.86 10.75 -3.82
CA LEU A 22 4.46 11.85 -3.06
C LEU A 22 5.98 11.94 -3.25
N LEU A 23 6.63 10.83 -3.62
CA LEU A 23 8.08 10.76 -3.84
C LEU A 23 8.48 10.94 -5.30
N LEU A 24 7.52 11.07 -6.24
CA LEU A 24 7.83 11.35 -7.64
C LEU A 24 8.69 12.62 -7.75
N ASP A 25 9.76 12.54 -8.51
CA ASP A 25 10.56 13.69 -8.90
C ASP A 25 9.92 14.34 -10.13
N LEU A 26 9.32 15.52 -9.94
CA LEU A 26 8.54 16.22 -10.96
C LEU A 26 9.30 17.45 -11.44
N ASN A 27 9.36 17.63 -12.75
CA ASN A 27 9.98 18.76 -13.41
C ASN A 27 8.94 19.65 -14.10
N GLU A 28 9.36 20.74 -14.72
CA GLU A 28 8.51 21.76 -15.34
C GLU A 28 7.62 21.25 -16.47
N ASN A 29 7.91 20.09 -17.07
CA ASN A 29 7.11 19.48 -18.14
C ASN A 29 6.02 18.56 -17.57
N ASP A 30 6.18 18.11 -16.32
CA ASP A 30 5.25 17.23 -15.67
C ASP A 30 3.99 17.97 -15.20
N PRO A 31 2.85 17.30 -15.09
CA PRO A 31 1.66 17.88 -14.47
C PRO A 31 1.82 18.07 -12.97
N GLY A 32 1.12 19.03 -12.39
CA GLY A 32 0.89 19.06 -10.96
C GLY A 32 0.02 17.88 -10.52
N ILE A 33 0.28 17.34 -9.34
CA ILE A 33 -0.45 16.18 -8.83
C ILE A 33 -1.19 16.50 -7.53
N LEU A 34 -2.31 15.82 -7.33
CA LEU A 34 -3.05 15.74 -6.08
C LEU A 34 -3.08 14.29 -5.62
N VAL A 35 -2.84 14.06 -4.33
CA VAL A 35 -2.88 12.75 -3.70
C VAL A 35 -3.85 12.78 -2.54
N THR A 36 -4.85 11.92 -2.56
CA THR A 36 -5.82 11.76 -1.46
C THR A 36 -5.45 10.58 -0.58
N GLN A 37 -5.48 10.77 0.73
CA GLN A 37 -5.18 9.72 1.70
C GLN A 37 -6.25 9.69 2.79
N SER A 38 -6.79 8.50 3.07
CA SER A 38 -7.65 8.28 4.23
C SER A 38 -6.79 7.81 5.40
N VAL A 39 -6.37 8.75 6.24
CA VAL A 39 -5.45 8.46 7.35
C VAL A 39 -6.05 7.48 8.36
N HIS A 40 -7.37 7.42 8.46
CA HIS A 40 -8.09 6.50 9.34
C HIS A 40 -8.12 5.04 8.88
N LYS A 41 -7.73 4.73 7.63
CA LYS A 41 -7.83 3.35 7.11
C LYS A 41 -6.60 2.50 7.47
N GLN A 42 -5.41 3.00 7.19
CA GLN A 42 -4.16 2.24 7.33
C GLN A 42 -3.11 2.95 8.20
N GLN A 43 -3.45 4.12 8.74
CA GLN A 43 -2.59 4.90 9.60
C GLN A 43 -3.29 5.21 10.92
N ALA A 44 -2.71 6.07 11.76
CA ALA A 44 -3.18 6.29 13.13
C ALA A 44 -4.25 7.39 13.28
N GLY A 45 -4.88 7.84 12.19
CA GLY A 45 -5.96 8.83 12.27
C GLY A 45 -7.26 8.24 12.81
N PHE A 46 -8.03 9.02 13.54
CA PHE A 46 -9.37 8.65 13.95
C PHE A 46 -10.30 8.53 12.74
N SER A 47 -11.39 7.76 12.89
CA SER A 47 -12.38 7.56 11.83
C SER A 47 -12.79 8.89 11.18
N GLN A 48 -12.93 8.89 9.86
CA GLN A 48 -13.23 10.02 8.99
C GLN A 48 -12.07 11.00 8.75
N THR A 49 -10.87 10.81 9.34
CA THR A 49 -9.72 11.64 9.00
C THR A 49 -9.16 11.30 7.63
N SER A 50 -8.97 12.33 6.83
CA SER A 50 -8.32 12.25 5.53
C SER A 50 -7.49 13.50 5.27
N GLN A 51 -6.62 13.42 4.27
CA GLN A 51 -5.80 14.55 3.85
C GLN A 51 -5.61 14.55 2.33
N ILE A 52 -5.38 15.75 1.79
CA ILE A 52 -5.05 15.93 0.38
C ILE A 52 -3.68 16.60 0.32
N HIS A 53 -2.77 15.99 -0.42
CA HIS A 53 -1.47 16.55 -0.73
C HIS A 53 -1.50 17.14 -2.13
N LYS A 54 -1.01 18.36 -2.25
CA LYS A 54 -0.83 19.06 -3.52
C LYS A 54 0.65 19.22 -3.81
N LYS A 55 1.13 18.72 -4.94
CA LYS A 55 2.52 18.80 -5.37
C LYS A 55 2.56 19.39 -6.80
N ASP A 56 2.80 20.71 -6.89
CA ASP A 56 2.77 21.44 -8.14
C ASP A 56 3.70 22.68 -8.14
N ASN A 57 4.62 22.79 -7.19
CA ASN A 57 5.54 23.93 -7.12
C ASN A 57 6.47 24.04 -8.34
N HIS A 58 6.80 22.93 -8.99
CA HIS A 58 7.62 22.85 -10.20
C HIS A 58 6.98 23.58 -11.40
N ILE A 59 5.67 23.82 -11.36
CA ILE A 59 4.93 24.58 -12.40
C ILE A 59 4.35 25.90 -11.88
N SER A 60 4.87 26.46 -10.80
CA SER A 60 4.33 27.65 -10.13
C SER A 60 4.23 28.90 -11.00
N THR A 61 5.03 29.00 -12.06
CA THR A 61 5.02 30.10 -13.05
C THR A 61 4.12 29.84 -14.25
N GLN A 62 3.49 28.68 -14.36
CA GLN A 62 2.70 28.27 -15.50
C GLN A 62 1.20 28.52 -15.29
N PRO A 63 0.41 28.77 -16.36
CA PRO A 63 -1.05 28.96 -16.28
C PRO A 63 -1.82 27.79 -15.66
N ARG A 64 -1.26 26.57 -15.74
CA ARG A 64 -1.85 25.35 -15.16
C ARG A 64 -1.61 25.19 -13.66
N TYR A 65 -0.82 26.07 -13.05
CA TYR A 65 -0.60 26.06 -11.60
C TYR A 65 -1.88 26.39 -10.83
N CYS A 66 -2.21 25.55 -9.87
CA CYS A 66 -3.32 25.79 -8.96
C CYS A 66 -2.82 26.44 -7.68
N ASN A 67 -2.90 27.78 -7.58
CA ASN A 67 -2.46 28.49 -6.38
C ASN A 67 -3.29 28.09 -5.13
N HIS A 68 -2.75 28.36 -3.95
CA HIS A 68 -3.37 27.98 -2.68
C HIS A 68 -4.80 28.52 -2.54
N LYS A 69 -5.06 29.77 -2.90
CA LYS A 69 -6.38 30.40 -2.79
C LYS A 69 -7.43 29.64 -3.64
N ARG A 70 -7.10 29.32 -4.87
CA ARG A 70 -7.99 28.58 -5.78
C ARG A 70 -8.27 27.17 -5.25
N PHE A 71 -7.22 26.48 -4.81
CA PHE A 71 -7.35 25.14 -4.22
C PHE A 71 -8.20 25.18 -2.95
N ASN A 72 -7.94 26.12 -2.03
CA ASN A 72 -8.67 26.23 -0.78
C ASN A 72 -10.15 26.59 -1.00
N ASN A 73 -10.46 27.45 -1.95
CA ASN A 73 -11.85 27.76 -2.29
C ASN A 73 -12.61 26.51 -2.76
N ALA A 74 -12.00 25.71 -3.64
CA ALA A 74 -12.59 24.44 -4.09
C ALA A 74 -12.78 23.46 -2.92
N PHE A 75 -11.79 23.34 -2.05
CA PHE A 75 -11.87 22.50 -0.85
C PHE A 75 -12.99 22.92 0.09
N MET A 76 -13.11 24.23 0.37
CA MET A 76 -14.13 24.78 1.29
C MET A 76 -15.57 24.58 0.79
N MET A 77 -15.78 24.42 -0.51
CA MET A 77 -17.11 24.10 -1.05
C MET A 77 -17.61 22.70 -0.63
N HIS A 78 -16.70 21.82 -0.22
CA HIS A 78 -17.00 20.43 0.15
C HIS A 78 -16.68 20.12 1.62
N ALA A 79 -16.12 21.08 2.37
CA ALA A 79 -15.77 20.89 3.76
C ALA A 79 -16.95 21.23 4.69
N SER A 80 -16.98 20.59 5.87
CA SER A 80 -17.88 20.96 6.95
C SER A 80 -17.53 22.35 7.50
N THR A 81 -18.54 23.09 7.98
CA THR A 81 -18.35 24.45 8.53
C THR A 81 -17.73 24.45 9.92
N SER A 82 -17.86 23.36 10.68
CA SER A 82 -17.39 23.27 12.07
C SER A 82 -16.26 22.25 12.19
N PRO A 83 -15.03 22.69 12.54
CA PRO A 83 -13.91 21.78 12.73
C PRO A 83 -14.11 20.95 14.01
N PHE A 84 -13.81 19.66 13.93
CA PHE A 84 -13.76 18.78 15.08
C PHE A 84 -12.30 18.53 15.47
N TYR A 85 -11.82 19.29 16.44
CA TYR A 85 -10.41 19.32 16.84
C TYR A 85 -9.78 17.96 17.17
N PRO A 86 -10.47 16.99 17.79
CA PRO A 86 -9.89 15.66 17.98
C PRO A 86 -9.42 14.98 16.70
N LEU A 87 -10.09 15.23 15.57
CA LEU A 87 -9.65 14.70 14.26
C LEU A 87 -8.33 15.35 13.83
N PHE A 88 -8.18 16.68 13.97
CA PHE A 88 -6.92 17.35 13.68
C PHE A 88 -5.80 16.89 14.61
N ALA A 89 -6.08 16.72 15.90
CA ALA A 89 -5.12 16.19 16.85
C ALA A 89 -4.64 14.78 16.44
N SER A 90 -5.55 13.92 15.95
CA SER A 90 -5.17 12.59 15.49
C SER A 90 -4.27 12.62 14.24
N LEU A 91 -4.46 13.58 13.34
CA LEU A 91 -3.57 13.81 12.20
C LEU A 91 -2.17 14.26 12.64
N ASP A 92 -2.08 15.16 13.62
CA ASP A 92 -0.78 15.61 14.17
C ASP A 92 -0.05 14.46 14.88
N VAL A 93 -0.76 13.64 15.66
CA VAL A 93 -0.20 12.44 16.27
C VAL A 93 0.29 11.45 15.20
N ASN A 94 -0.52 11.22 14.17
CA ASN A 94 -0.13 10.37 13.05
C ASN A 94 1.17 10.88 12.39
N ALA A 95 1.25 12.16 12.11
CA ALA A 95 2.45 12.77 11.53
C ALA A 95 3.69 12.59 12.43
N LYS A 96 3.53 12.73 13.75
CA LYS A 96 4.61 12.51 14.73
C LYS A 96 5.06 11.05 14.79
N MET A 97 4.13 10.09 14.77
CA MET A 97 4.44 8.65 14.75
C MET A 97 5.27 8.26 13.51
N HIS A 98 5.00 8.89 12.37
CA HIS A 98 5.70 8.62 11.11
C HIS A 98 7.00 9.41 10.94
N LYS A 99 7.33 10.32 11.84
CA LYS A 99 8.51 11.19 11.69
C LYS A 99 9.82 10.44 11.87
N GLY A 100 10.70 10.56 10.84
CA GLY A 100 12.07 10.07 10.90
C GLY A 100 12.18 8.54 11.05
N LYS A 101 13.15 8.09 11.85
CA LYS A 101 13.42 6.66 12.03
C LYS A 101 12.28 5.88 12.69
N ALA A 102 11.43 6.54 13.48
CA ALA A 102 10.32 5.88 14.16
C ALA A 102 9.30 5.33 13.14
N GLY A 103 8.91 6.13 12.16
CA GLY A 103 8.02 5.69 11.09
C GLY A 103 8.60 4.55 10.26
N LEU A 104 9.87 4.65 9.86
CA LEU A 104 10.54 3.58 9.12
C LEU A 104 10.57 2.27 9.90
N ARG A 105 10.91 2.32 11.19
CA ARG A 105 10.94 1.14 12.06
C ARG A 105 9.54 0.54 12.22
N MET A 106 8.54 1.34 12.49
CA MET A 106 7.16 0.89 12.66
C MET A 106 6.65 0.10 11.45
N TRP A 107 6.88 0.62 10.25
CA TRP A 107 6.45 -0.05 9.02
C TRP A 107 7.30 -1.26 8.68
N ARG A 108 8.60 -1.25 8.99
CA ARG A 108 9.42 -2.43 8.87
C ARG A 108 8.92 -3.57 9.77
N GLU A 109 8.58 -3.28 11.02
CA GLU A 109 7.99 -4.25 11.96
C GLU A 109 6.62 -4.77 11.44
N CYS A 110 5.82 -3.91 10.80
CA CYS A 110 4.57 -4.33 10.15
C CYS A 110 4.82 -5.31 8.99
N VAL A 111 5.80 -5.06 8.14
CA VAL A 111 6.19 -5.98 7.05
C VAL A 111 6.67 -7.31 7.60
N ILE A 112 7.55 -7.31 8.60
CA ILE A 112 8.01 -8.52 9.28
C ILE A 112 6.84 -9.33 9.83
N GLY A 113 5.94 -8.68 10.57
CA GLY A 113 4.74 -9.33 11.10
C GLY A 113 3.84 -9.92 9.99
N GLY A 114 3.70 -9.22 8.88
CA GLY A 114 2.98 -9.70 7.70
C GLY A 114 3.63 -10.92 7.03
N ILE A 115 4.96 -10.98 6.98
CA ILE A 115 5.72 -12.14 6.47
C ILE A 115 5.52 -13.34 7.41
N GLU A 116 5.74 -13.15 8.71
CA GLU A 116 5.60 -14.22 9.70
C GLU A 116 4.17 -14.78 9.78
N ALA A 117 3.16 -13.92 9.68
CA ALA A 117 1.77 -14.36 9.59
C ALA A 117 1.52 -15.24 8.37
N ARG A 118 2.07 -14.87 7.20
CA ARG A 118 1.96 -15.68 5.97
C ARG A 118 2.67 -17.02 6.11
N LYS A 119 3.86 -17.06 6.70
CA LYS A 119 4.61 -18.31 6.97
C LYS A 119 3.80 -19.23 7.89
N MET A 120 3.24 -18.68 8.96
CA MET A 120 2.40 -19.42 9.87
C MET A 120 1.17 -20.03 9.17
N LEU A 121 0.47 -19.25 8.35
CA LEU A 121 -0.68 -19.72 7.57
C LEU A 121 -0.30 -20.85 6.60
N LEU A 122 0.83 -20.72 5.90
CA LEU A 122 1.32 -21.76 4.99
C LEU A 122 1.64 -23.07 5.71
N GLN A 123 2.09 -22.99 6.96
CA GLN A 123 2.45 -24.17 7.77
C GLN A 123 1.25 -24.83 8.44
N THR A 124 0.27 -24.04 8.90
CA THR A 124 -0.78 -24.53 9.80
C THR A 124 -2.16 -24.63 9.17
N CYS A 125 -2.49 -23.78 8.19
CA CYS A 125 -3.80 -23.76 7.59
C CYS A 125 -3.86 -24.65 6.34
N LYS A 126 -4.93 -25.46 6.23
CA LYS A 126 -5.20 -26.31 5.05
C LYS A 126 -6.14 -25.58 4.07
N LEU A 127 -7.19 -24.94 4.57
CA LEU A 127 -8.26 -24.34 3.77
C LEU A 127 -7.95 -22.94 3.27
N ILE A 128 -7.14 -22.18 3.99
CA ILE A 128 -6.80 -20.79 3.69
C ILE A 128 -5.30 -20.70 3.46
N LYS A 129 -4.92 -20.10 2.36
CA LYS A 129 -3.51 -19.87 2.02
C LYS A 129 -3.29 -18.38 1.75
N PRO A 130 -2.15 -17.80 2.16
CA PRO A 130 -1.78 -16.48 1.70
C PRO A 130 -1.50 -16.51 0.20
N PHE A 131 -1.93 -15.47 -0.48
CA PHE A 131 -1.69 -15.28 -1.90
C PHE A 131 -0.29 -14.70 -2.09
N VAL A 132 0.68 -15.56 -2.31
CA VAL A 132 2.10 -15.24 -2.51
C VAL A 132 2.71 -16.19 -3.55
N PRO A 133 3.84 -15.84 -4.19
CA PRO A 133 4.57 -16.78 -5.05
C PRO A 133 4.86 -18.09 -4.28
N PRO A 134 4.57 -19.26 -4.82
CA PRO A 134 4.83 -20.52 -4.12
C PRO A 134 6.33 -20.77 -3.92
N LYS A 135 7.17 -20.27 -4.84
CA LYS A 135 8.63 -20.34 -4.79
C LYS A 135 9.25 -19.03 -5.28
N VAL A 136 10.40 -18.68 -4.71
CA VAL A 136 11.29 -17.63 -5.20
C VAL A 136 12.67 -18.26 -5.37
N ASP A 137 13.30 -18.06 -6.52
CA ASP A 137 14.60 -18.66 -6.87
C ASP A 137 14.67 -20.18 -6.61
N GLY A 138 13.57 -20.90 -6.90
CA GLY A 138 13.45 -22.36 -6.72
C GLY A 138 13.17 -22.84 -5.30
N THR A 139 13.27 -21.96 -4.30
CA THR A 139 13.03 -22.27 -2.88
C THR A 139 11.60 -21.90 -2.49
N PRO A 140 10.89 -22.74 -1.69
CA PRO A 140 9.56 -22.39 -1.20
C PRO A 140 9.54 -21.05 -0.47
N TRP A 141 8.52 -20.22 -0.72
CA TRP A 141 8.41 -18.86 -0.20
C TRP A 141 8.63 -18.78 1.31
N GLN A 142 8.00 -19.68 2.08
CA GLN A 142 8.08 -19.70 3.54
C GLN A 142 9.43 -20.18 4.09
N ALA A 143 10.29 -20.76 3.26
CA ALA A 143 11.61 -21.25 3.67
C ALA A 143 12.70 -20.19 3.65
N HIS A 144 12.42 -19.02 3.06
CA HIS A 144 13.35 -17.90 3.06
C HIS A 144 13.45 -17.22 4.41
N ASP A 145 14.60 -16.63 4.69
CA ASP A 145 14.80 -15.83 5.89
C ASP A 145 13.98 -14.53 5.86
N THR A 146 13.29 -14.22 6.95
CA THR A 146 12.40 -13.05 7.03
C THR A 146 13.13 -11.74 6.83
N GLU A 147 14.35 -11.61 7.36
CA GLU A 147 15.16 -10.41 7.23
C GLU A 147 15.60 -10.16 5.78
N GLN A 148 15.78 -11.21 4.99
CA GLN A 148 16.06 -11.09 3.55
C GLN A 148 14.80 -10.68 2.76
N MET A 149 13.63 -11.12 3.21
CA MET A 149 12.37 -10.86 2.52
C MET A 149 11.85 -9.43 2.70
N VAL A 150 12.16 -8.80 3.82
CA VAL A 150 11.53 -7.55 4.26
C VAL A 150 11.81 -6.35 3.36
N ASP A 151 12.93 -6.36 2.67
CA ASP A 151 13.36 -5.27 1.78
C ASP A 151 13.41 -5.69 0.29
N ASP A 152 12.89 -6.88 -0.04
CA ASP A 152 12.99 -7.44 -1.39
C ASP A 152 11.62 -7.70 -2.02
N ILE A 153 11.27 -6.89 -3.01
CA ILE A 153 9.99 -6.94 -3.72
C ILE A 153 9.76 -8.26 -4.46
N ARG A 154 10.81 -9.06 -4.76
CA ARG A 154 10.67 -10.34 -5.47
C ARG A 154 9.76 -11.33 -4.74
N TYR A 155 9.67 -11.22 -3.42
CA TYR A 155 8.78 -12.06 -2.62
C TYR A 155 7.30 -11.67 -2.69
N PHE A 156 6.99 -10.54 -3.32
CA PHE A 156 5.65 -9.98 -3.38
C PHE A 156 5.18 -9.64 -4.79
N ARG A 157 6.07 -9.66 -5.79
CA ARG A 157 5.71 -9.27 -7.15
C ARG A 157 4.94 -10.34 -7.89
N PHE A 158 4.09 -9.91 -8.82
CA PHE A 158 3.53 -10.76 -9.85
C PHE A 158 4.55 -10.89 -10.98
N ALA A 159 5.25 -12.01 -11.01
CA ALA A 159 6.13 -12.29 -12.14
C ALA A 159 5.26 -12.57 -13.38
N LYS A 160 5.58 -11.92 -14.50
CA LYS A 160 4.84 -12.06 -15.74
C LYS A 160 4.75 -13.55 -16.14
N ASP A 161 3.58 -13.96 -16.60
CA ASP A 161 3.30 -15.32 -17.09
C ASP A 161 3.51 -16.44 -16.04
N ALA A 162 3.60 -16.11 -14.75
CA ALA A 162 3.69 -17.10 -13.69
C ALA A 162 2.32 -17.74 -13.41
N ALA A 163 2.24 -19.06 -13.51
CA ALA A 163 0.99 -19.81 -13.40
C ALA A 163 0.27 -19.71 -12.04
N TRP A 164 0.97 -19.24 -10.98
CA TRP A 164 0.41 -19.27 -9.64
C TRP A 164 -0.68 -18.20 -9.39
N HIS A 165 -0.74 -17.12 -10.19
CA HIS A 165 -1.71 -16.04 -10.00
C HIS A 165 -2.75 -15.90 -11.11
N ASP A 166 -2.54 -16.52 -12.26
CA ASP A 166 -3.48 -16.56 -13.40
C ASP A 166 -3.91 -15.16 -13.91
N PHE A 167 -3.08 -14.12 -13.70
CA PHE A 167 -3.29 -12.79 -14.26
C PHE A 167 -2.45 -12.61 -15.51
N ASP A 168 -3.02 -11.93 -16.49
CA ASP A 168 -2.36 -11.59 -17.76
C ASP A 168 -2.49 -10.09 -18.09
N GLY A 169 -1.96 -9.67 -19.23
CA GLY A 169 -2.19 -8.35 -19.79
C GLY A 169 -1.46 -7.20 -19.08
N TYR A 170 -0.45 -7.48 -18.27
CA TYR A 170 0.35 -6.46 -17.57
C TYR A 170 1.85 -6.58 -17.88
N ALA A 171 2.59 -5.48 -17.63
CA ALA A 171 4.05 -5.44 -17.80
C ALA A 171 4.77 -6.03 -16.58
N GLU A 172 5.99 -6.50 -16.78
CA GLU A 172 6.86 -6.97 -15.69
C GLU A 172 7.00 -5.89 -14.60
N ASN A 173 6.87 -6.28 -13.34
CA ASN A 173 6.92 -5.42 -12.16
C ASN A 173 5.81 -4.34 -12.07
N GLN A 174 4.73 -4.46 -12.84
CA GLN A 174 3.61 -3.53 -12.77
C GLN A 174 2.78 -3.71 -11.51
N TYR A 175 2.66 -4.92 -11.01
CA TYR A 175 1.88 -5.24 -9.82
C TYR A 175 2.68 -6.05 -8.81
N PHE A 176 2.37 -5.81 -7.53
CA PHE A 176 2.89 -6.60 -6.42
C PHE A 176 1.86 -6.68 -5.30
N ILE A 177 2.04 -7.66 -4.42
CA ILE A 177 1.22 -7.85 -3.24
C ILE A 177 1.71 -6.89 -2.16
N ASP A 178 0.80 -6.13 -1.58
CA ASP A 178 1.12 -5.27 -0.45
C ASP A 178 1.56 -6.13 0.76
N PRO A 179 2.80 -5.99 1.24
CA PRO A 179 3.31 -6.81 2.33
C PRO A 179 2.56 -6.60 3.65
N CYS A 180 1.94 -5.42 3.84
CA CYS A 180 1.18 -5.08 5.04
C CYS A 180 -0.29 -5.51 4.98
N LYS A 181 -0.75 -6.10 3.87
CA LYS A 181 -2.12 -6.60 3.70
C LYS A 181 -2.11 -8.10 3.43
N LEU A 182 -2.86 -8.85 4.21
CA LEU A 182 -3.01 -10.29 4.01
C LEU A 182 -4.07 -10.56 2.94
N LEU A 183 -3.63 -10.82 1.71
CA LEU A 183 -4.49 -11.42 0.70
C LEU A 183 -4.52 -12.92 0.93
N LEU A 184 -5.72 -13.48 0.97
CA LEU A 184 -5.95 -14.88 1.25
C LEU A 184 -6.70 -15.53 0.09
N THR A 185 -6.37 -16.78 -0.18
CA THR A 185 -7.10 -17.63 -1.11
C THR A 185 -7.63 -18.86 -0.38
N THR A 186 -8.59 -19.51 -0.99
CA THR A 186 -9.19 -20.76 -0.50
C THR A 186 -8.94 -21.88 -1.52
N PRO A 187 -7.68 -22.30 -1.73
CA PRO A 187 -7.38 -23.40 -2.63
C PRO A 187 -8.03 -24.68 -2.10
N GLY A 188 -8.56 -25.50 -2.95
CA GLY A 188 -9.26 -26.71 -2.56
C GLY A 188 -10.73 -26.52 -2.17
N ILE A 189 -11.29 -25.33 -2.30
CA ILE A 189 -12.75 -25.16 -2.26
C ILE A 189 -13.27 -25.13 -3.68
N ASN A 190 -14.15 -26.10 -3.99
CA ASN A 190 -14.87 -26.14 -5.25
C ASN A 190 -15.79 -24.90 -5.33
N ARG A 191 -15.66 -24.10 -6.40
CA ARG A 191 -16.41 -22.85 -6.56
C ARG A 191 -17.90 -23.05 -6.82
N GLU A 192 -18.28 -24.19 -7.37
CA GLU A 192 -19.68 -24.49 -7.71
C GLU A 192 -20.43 -25.09 -6.53
N THR A 193 -19.80 -26.01 -5.80
CA THR A 193 -20.44 -26.71 -4.67
C THR A 193 -20.18 -26.08 -3.32
N GLY A 194 -19.12 -25.29 -3.19
CA GLY A 194 -18.66 -24.74 -1.91
C GLY A 194 -18.01 -25.80 -1.00
N GLU A 195 -17.84 -27.03 -1.48
CA GLU A 195 -17.25 -28.11 -0.72
C GLU A 195 -15.73 -28.14 -0.83
N TYR A 196 -15.09 -28.63 0.22
CA TYR A 196 -13.64 -28.81 0.26
C TYR A 196 -13.22 -30.08 -0.47
N GLU A 197 -12.38 -29.96 -1.46
CA GLU A 197 -11.76 -31.05 -2.20
C GLU A 197 -10.28 -31.17 -1.83
N ALA A 198 -9.91 -32.27 -1.17
CA ALA A 198 -8.53 -32.50 -0.70
C ALA A 198 -7.49 -32.61 -1.82
N SER A 199 -7.93 -32.78 -3.07
CA SER A 199 -7.08 -32.93 -4.26
C SER A 199 -6.64 -31.60 -4.90
N GLY A 200 -7.07 -30.47 -4.39
CA GLY A 200 -6.80 -29.13 -4.94
C GLY A 200 -5.54 -28.45 -4.41
N ILE A 201 -4.54 -29.20 -3.94
CA ILE A 201 -3.25 -28.67 -3.44
C ILE A 201 -2.12 -29.14 -4.33
#